data_bacf3d92a9c6d1fd14fa3f4f55294f24
#
_entry.id   bacf3d92a9c6d1fd14fa3f4f55294f24
#
_cell.length_a   1.000
_cell.length_b   1.000
_cell.length_c   1.000
_cell.angle_alpha   90.00
_cell.angle_beta   90.00
_cell.angle_gamma   90.00
#
_symmetry.space_group_name_H-M   'P 1'
#
loop_
_entity.id
_entity.type
_entity.pdbx_description
1 polymer ?
#
loop_
_entity_poly.entity_id
_entity_poly.type
_entity_poly.pdbx_seq_one_letter_code
_entity_poly.pdbx_strand_id
1 'polypeptide(L)'
;MDATLITEVRTGAMTAVGAKHLARRDSRILGHVGARGTAFSNVTMLDSMFDFDEIRVTSRRQESREAFVDQLRAVTNTPIRAVATAEEAFDNADILVEASRLNEPTPLLRTTQVKKGAFVVPYGTISAVEIDLLDVMDKVVVDDWRESSSGKFGSLRAHVDSGRLTQESPLRRVRRDRQWPEAGPGER
;
A
#
# COMPACT_ATOMS: atom_id res chain seq x y z
N MET A 1 13.56 -24.92 -8.28
CA MET A 1 14.16 -23.59 -8.06
C MET A 1 13.27 -22.83 -7.09
N ASP A 2 13.79 -22.34 -5.99
CA ASP A 2 13.00 -21.53 -5.06
C ASP A 2 12.83 -20.12 -5.61
N ALA A 3 11.60 -19.74 -5.89
CA ALA A 3 11.25 -18.42 -6.46
C ALA A 3 10.79 -17.43 -5.38
N THR A 4 10.88 -17.77 -4.10
CA THR A 4 10.38 -16.97 -2.98
C THR A 4 11.01 -15.57 -2.98
N LEU A 5 12.34 -15.50 -3.07
CA LEU A 5 13.07 -14.23 -3.08
C LEU A 5 12.64 -13.35 -4.27
N ILE A 6 12.52 -13.92 -5.47
CA ILE A 6 12.08 -13.18 -6.66
C ILE A 6 10.68 -12.61 -6.44
N THR A 7 9.76 -13.40 -5.86
CA THR A 7 8.41 -12.95 -5.57
C THR A 7 8.39 -11.80 -4.56
N GLU A 8 9.18 -11.90 -3.51
CA GLU A 8 9.25 -10.86 -2.49
C GLU A 8 9.82 -9.55 -3.01
N VAL A 9 10.93 -9.63 -3.76
CA VAL A 9 11.59 -8.45 -4.32
C VAL A 9 10.74 -7.78 -5.41
N ARG A 10 10.15 -8.55 -6.35
CA ARG A 10 9.31 -7.97 -7.41
C ARG A 10 8.07 -7.25 -6.85
N THR A 11 7.48 -7.78 -5.78
CA THR A 11 6.31 -7.16 -5.16
C THR A 11 6.69 -5.85 -4.48
N GLY A 12 7.81 -5.81 -3.76
CA GLY A 12 8.35 -4.56 -3.22
C GLY A 12 8.66 -3.54 -4.32
N ALA A 13 9.25 -4.00 -5.43
CA ALA A 13 9.54 -3.13 -6.58
C ALA A 13 8.26 -2.54 -7.21
N MET A 14 7.18 -3.33 -7.33
CA MET A 14 5.89 -2.82 -7.83
C MET A 14 5.31 -1.73 -6.92
N THR A 15 5.38 -1.92 -5.60
CA THR A 15 4.99 -0.89 -4.63
C THR A 15 5.82 0.38 -4.80
N ALA A 16 7.14 0.23 -4.93
CA ALA A 16 8.07 1.35 -5.11
C ALA A 16 7.81 2.10 -6.42
N VAL A 17 7.56 1.39 -7.53
CA VAL A 17 7.19 2.00 -8.82
C VAL A 17 5.86 2.76 -8.70
N GLY A 18 4.85 2.17 -8.06
CA GLY A 18 3.59 2.86 -7.77
C GLY A 18 3.80 4.14 -6.96
N ALA A 19 4.58 4.06 -5.89
CA ALA A 19 4.89 5.20 -5.04
C ALA A 19 5.66 6.31 -5.79
N LYS A 20 6.62 5.95 -6.64
CA LYS A 20 7.38 6.89 -7.48
C LYS A 20 6.48 7.79 -8.33
N HIS A 21 5.38 7.24 -8.84
CA HIS A 21 4.49 7.95 -9.77
C HIS A 21 3.25 8.53 -9.13
N LEU A 22 2.81 8.02 -7.98
CA LEU A 22 1.53 8.35 -7.38
C LEU A 22 1.62 8.95 -5.98
N ALA A 23 2.66 8.64 -5.20
CA ALA A 23 2.84 9.23 -3.89
C ALA A 23 3.38 10.67 -3.99
N ARG A 24 3.09 11.48 -2.99
CA ARG A 24 3.67 12.80 -2.87
C ARG A 24 5.15 12.69 -2.52
N ARG A 25 5.98 13.52 -3.12
CA ARG A 25 7.44 13.52 -2.88
C ARG A 25 7.81 13.93 -1.44
N ASP A 26 6.95 14.70 -0.79
CA ASP A 26 7.08 15.15 0.60
C ASP A 26 6.41 14.19 1.61
N SER A 27 6.18 12.94 1.24
CA SER A 27 5.68 11.91 2.15
C SER A 27 6.67 11.65 3.28
N ARG A 28 6.20 11.71 4.54
CA ARG A 28 7.01 11.64 5.75
C ARG A 28 6.69 10.46 6.65
N ILE A 29 5.49 9.90 6.54
CA ILE A 29 5.06 8.81 7.42
C ILE A 29 4.64 7.61 6.56
N LEU A 30 5.29 6.47 6.80
CA LEU A 30 4.93 5.19 6.23
C LEU A 30 4.21 4.33 7.27
N GLY A 31 2.97 3.93 6.97
CA GLY A 31 2.23 2.92 7.71
C GLY A 31 2.22 1.59 6.97
N HIS A 32 2.68 0.52 7.60
CA HIS A 32 2.77 -0.81 7.00
C HIS A 32 2.10 -1.88 7.87
N VAL A 33 1.12 -2.56 7.32
CA VAL A 33 0.45 -3.71 7.95
C VAL A 33 0.91 -5.00 7.28
N GLY A 34 1.54 -5.88 8.07
CA GLY A 34 2.19 -7.11 7.63
C GLY A 34 3.69 -7.09 7.96
N ALA A 35 4.22 -8.22 8.44
CA ALA A 35 5.62 -8.35 8.88
C ALA A 35 6.30 -9.61 8.30
N ARG A 36 5.82 -10.13 7.18
CA ARG A 36 6.36 -11.35 6.56
C ARG A 36 6.38 -11.23 5.04
N GLY A 37 7.13 -12.13 4.40
CA GLY A 37 7.23 -12.22 2.95
C GLY A 37 7.70 -10.91 2.35
N THR A 38 6.87 -10.28 1.54
CA THR A 38 7.18 -9.06 0.81
C THR A 38 7.39 -7.81 1.65
N ALA A 39 7.05 -7.84 2.95
CA ALA A 39 7.09 -6.67 3.83
C ALA A 39 8.48 -6.02 3.90
N PHE A 40 9.54 -6.84 4.00
CA PHE A 40 10.91 -6.33 4.07
C PHE A 40 11.28 -5.53 2.82
N SER A 41 11.05 -6.10 1.64
CA SER A 41 11.31 -5.43 0.36
C SER A 41 10.46 -4.17 0.18
N ASN A 42 9.19 -4.19 0.61
CA ASN A 42 8.34 -3.00 0.55
C ASN A 42 8.90 -1.84 1.38
N VAL A 43 9.18 -2.11 2.66
CA VAL A 43 9.64 -1.05 3.57
C VAL A 43 11.00 -0.53 3.12
N THR A 44 11.97 -1.41 2.84
CA THR A 44 13.32 -0.98 2.48
C THR A 44 13.38 -0.24 1.14
N MET A 45 12.59 -0.63 0.14
CA MET A 45 12.53 0.08 -1.13
C MET A 45 11.84 1.44 -1.01
N LEU A 46 10.76 1.54 -0.22
CA LEU A 46 10.12 2.83 0.04
C LEU A 46 11.04 3.75 0.84
N ASP A 47 11.71 3.24 1.88
CA ASP A 47 12.64 3.99 2.70
C ASP A 47 13.83 4.55 1.88
N SER A 48 14.28 3.80 0.86
CA SER A 48 15.33 4.29 -0.04
C SER A 48 14.90 5.41 -0.99
N MET A 49 13.59 5.67 -1.12
CA MET A 49 13.03 6.64 -2.07
C MET A 49 12.44 7.88 -1.41
N PHE A 50 12.09 7.79 -0.14
CA PHE A 50 11.44 8.86 0.60
C PHE A 50 12.25 9.17 1.88
N ASP A 51 12.23 10.41 2.28
CA ASP A 51 12.86 10.88 3.51
C ASP A 51 11.80 10.85 4.63
N PHE A 52 11.54 9.64 5.16
CA PHE A 52 10.54 9.44 6.19
C PHE A 52 11.03 9.93 7.57
N ASP A 53 10.13 10.59 8.29
CA ASP A 53 10.32 10.92 9.69
C ASP A 53 10.04 9.71 10.60
N GLU A 54 9.11 8.84 10.17
CA GLU A 54 8.72 7.64 10.92
C GLU A 54 8.17 6.53 10.00
N ILE A 55 8.53 5.30 10.33
CA ILE A 55 7.92 4.09 9.77
C ILE A 55 7.20 3.35 10.88
N ARG A 56 5.89 3.10 10.71
CA ARG A 56 5.07 2.33 11.66
C ARG A 56 4.73 0.98 11.07
N VAL A 57 5.00 -0.07 11.83
CA VAL A 57 4.77 -1.44 11.40
C VAL A 57 3.89 -2.16 12.38
N THR A 58 2.89 -2.87 11.88
CA THR A 58 2.09 -3.78 12.68
C THR A 58 1.91 -5.15 12.03
N SER A 59 1.63 -6.13 12.85
CA SER A 59 1.18 -7.46 12.44
C SER A 59 0.38 -8.10 13.56
N ARG A 60 -0.34 -9.18 13.25
CA ARG A 60 -1.21 -9.86 14.21
C ARG A 60 -0.49 -10.33 15.48
N ARG A 61 0.76 -10.80 15.36
CA ARG A 61 1.55 -11.30 16.49
C ARG A 61 2.59 -10.26 16.91
N GLN A 62 2.66 -9.99 18.20
CA GLN A 62 3.61 -9.04 18.77
C GLN A 62 5.06 -9.42 18.45
N GLU A 63 5.44 -10.67 18.70
CA GLU A 63 6.79 -11.14 18.44
C GLU A 63 7.19 -10.97 16.96
N SER A 64 6.24 -11.17 16.03
CA SER A 64 6.51 -11.04 14.60
C SER A 64 6.76 -9.59 14.19
N ARG A 65 6.03 -8.64 14.76
CA ARG A 65 6.22 -7.21 14.42
C ARG A 65 7.49 -6.66 15.08
N GLU A 66 7.81 -7.08 16.29
CA GLU A 66 9.03 -6.69 16.99
C GLU A 66 10.27 -7.22 16.27
N ALA A 67 10.30 -8.53 15.97
CA ALA A 67 11.39 -9.13 15.21
C ALA A 67 11.56 -8.48 13.81
N PHE A 68 10.48 -8.10 13.17
CA PHE A 68 10.53 -7.40 11.89
C PHE A 68 11.10 -5.99 12.02
N VAL A 69 10.72 -5.26 13.05
CA VAL A 69 11.31 -3.94 13.34
C VAL A 69 12.80 -4.05 13.60
N ASP A 70 13.26 -5.06 14.33
CA ASP A 70 14.69 -5.28 14.58
C ASP A 70 15.46 -5.61 13.30
N GLN A 71 14.87 -6.39 12.37
CA GLN A 71 15.45 -6.63 11.06
C GLN A 71 15.59 -5.34 10.24
N LEU A 72 14.58 -4.48 10.26
CA LEU A 72 14.60 -3.22 9.53
C LEU A 72 15.62 -2.24 10.10
N ARG A 73 15.75 -2.15 11.42
CA ARG A 73 16.74 -1.28 12.10
C ARG A 73 18.18 -1.61 11.72
N ALA A 74 18.44 -2.84 11.28
CA ALA A 74 19.77 -3.22 10.81
C ALA A 74 20.15 -2.63 9.44
N VAL A 75 19.18 -2.14 8.66
CA VAL A 75 19.37 -1.74 7.27
C VAL A 75 18.84 -0.33 6.94
N THR A 76 18.18 0.34 7.87
CA THR A 76 17.66 1.70 7.71
C THR A 76 17.96 2.57 8.91
N ASN A 77 18.14 3.87 8.68
CA ASN A 77 18.33 4.87 9.72
C ASN A 77 17.04 5.59 10.12
N THR A 78 15.96 5.40 9.38
CA THR A 78 14.66 5.99 9.68
C THR A 78 14.11 5.43 10.99
N PRO A 79 13.54 6.23 11.89
CA PRO A 79 12.88 5.77 13.09
C PRO A 79 11.75 4.79 12.78
N ILE A 80 11.84 3.57 13.32
CA ILE A 80 10.84 2.52 13.11
C ILE A 80 10.20 2.15 14.43
N ARG A 81 8.87 2.09 14.43
CA ARG A 81 8.08 1.71 15.59
C ARG A 81 7.14 0.54 15.30
N ALA A 82 7.20 -0.49 16.17
CA ALA A 82 6.17 -1.51 16.24
C ALA A 82 4.93 -0.92 16.91
N VAL A 83 3.78 -1.00 16.26
CA VAL A 83 2.50 -0.53 16.78
C VAL A 83 1.51 -1.67 16.93
N ALA A 84 0.54 -1.55 17.84
CA ALA A 84 -0.34 -2.66 18.20
C ALA A 84 -1.40 -2.94 17.12
N THR A 85 -1.91 -1.91 16.47
CA THR A 85 -3.07 -1.99 15.58
C THR A 85 -2.80 -1.42 14.19
N ALA A 86 -3.62 -1.80 13.22
CA ALA A 86 -3.60 -1.19 11.88
C ALA A 86 -3.99 0.30 11.94
N GLU A 87 -4.88 0.67 12.86
CA GLU A 87 -5.27 2.06 13.09
C GLU A 87 -4.07 2.91 13.47
N GLU A 88 -3.27 2.46 14.44
CA GLU A 88 -2.05 3.17 14.84
C GLU A 88 -1.02 3.25 13.69
N ALA A 89 -0.91 2.20 12.87
CA ALA A 89 0.01 2.20 11.73
C ALA A 89 -0.42 3.22 10.67
N PHE A 90 -1.72 3.34 10.41
CA PHE A 90 -2.26 4.19 9.34
C PHE A 90 -2.61 5.60 9.79
N ASP A 91 -2.61 5.88 11.09
CA ASP A 91 -2.95 7.21 11.61
C ASP A 91 -2.07 8.29 10.97
N ASN A 92 -2.71 9.22 10.25
CA ASN A 92 -2.05 10.31 9.55
C ASN A 92 -0.85 9.90 8.63
N ALA A 93 -0.82 8.64 8.15
CA ALA A 93 0.24 8.18 7.25
C ALA A 93 0.10 8.81 5.86
N ASP A 94 1.24 9.05 5.19
CA ASP A 94 1.30 9.54 3.80
C ASP A 94 1.28 8.37 2.80
N ILE A 95 1.92 7.29 3.18
CA ILE A 95 1.93 6.03 2.42
C ILE A 95 1.38 4.93 3.32
N LEU A 96 0.32 4.26 2.87
CA LEU A 96 -0.38 3.20 3.59
C LEU A 96 -0.24 1.90 2.81
N VAL A 97 0.47 0.92 3.36
CA VAL A 97 0.66 -0.39 2.74
C VAL A 97 -0.07 -1.46 3.56
N GLU A 98 -1.07 -2.07 2.96
CA GLU A 98 -1.79 -3.20 3.53
C GLU A 98 -1.32 -4.49 2.85
N ALA A 99 -0.59 -5.33 3.60
CA ALA A 99 0.09 -6.54 3.14
C ALA A 99 -0.25 -7.75 4.01
N SER A 100 -1.41 -7.76 4.63
CA SER A 100 -1.83 -8.85 5.51
C SER A 100 -2.29 -10.08 4.73
N ARG A 101 -2.31 -11.22 5.42
CA ARG A 101 -2.99 -12.43 4.98
C ARG A 101 -4.18 -12.68 5.89
N LEU A 102 -5.36 -12.35 5.42
CA LEU A 102 -6.62 -12.60 6.11
C LEU A 102 -7.21 -13.93 5.65
N ASN A 103 -7.98 -14.57 6.52
CA ASN A 103 -8.78 -15.74 6.17
C ASN A 103 -10.19 -15.38 5.72
N GLU A 104 -10.66 -14.20 6.17
CA GLU A 104 -11.98 -13.65 5.88
C GLU A 104 -11.82 -12.15 5.59
N PRO A 105 -12.69 -11.56 4.73
CA PRO A 105 -12.70 -10.13 4.48
C PRO A 105 -12.92 -9.36 5.81
N THR A 106 -11.91 -8.63 6.23
CA THR A 106 -11.96 -7.81 7.45
C THR A 106 -11.30 -6.48 7.15
N PRO A 107 -12.02 -5.36 7.13
CA PRO A 107 -11.43 -4.06 6.88
C PRO A 107 -10.39 -3.69 7.94
N LEU A 108 -9.13 -3.67 7.55
CA LEU A 108 -8.01 -3.18 8.35
C LEU A 108 -7.68 -1.73 8.03
N LEU A 109 -7.95 -1.32 6.80
CA LEU A 109 -7.79 0.06 6.33
C LEU A 109 -9.18 0.66 6.12
N ARG A 110 -9.49 1.67 6.93
CA ARG A 110 -10.76 2.40 6.88
C ARG A 110 -10.61 3.67 6.04
N THR A 111 -11.65 4.04 5.33
CA THR A 111 -11.69 5.25 4.52
C THR A 111 -11.37 6.51 5.32
N THR A 112 -11.80 6.56 6.57
CA THR A 112 -11.53 7.67 7.49
C THR A 112 -10.06 7.85 7.88
N GLN A 113 -9.23 6.83 7.71
CA GLN A 113 -7.79 6.87 7.99
C GLN A 113 -6.98 7.45 6.82
N VAL A 114 -7.60 7.57 5.64
CA VAL A 114 -6.92 8.03 4.43
C VAL A 114 -6.98 9.55 4.33
N LYS A 115 -5.89 10.21 4.65
CA LYS A 115 -5.79 11.66 4.50
C LYS A 115 -5.67 12.08 3.04
N LYS A 116 -5.99 13.33 2.76
CA LYS A 116 -5.87 13.90 1.41
C LYS A 116 -4.43 13.83 0.90
N GLY A 117 -4.27 13.28 -0.30
CA GLY A 117 -2.97 13.11 -0.94
C GLY A 117 -2.18 11.89 -0.46
N ALA A 118 -2.79 11.00 0.34
CA ALA A 118 -2.17 9.74 0.71
C ALA A 118 -2.09 8.78 -0.47
N PHE A 119 -1.04 7.96 -0.48
CA PHE A 119 -0.87 6.85 -1.40
C PHE A 119 -1.21 5.53 -0.68
N VAL A 120 -2.16 4.77 -1.22
CA VAL A 120 -2.64 3.52 -0.63
C VAL A 120 -2.27 2.33 -1.50
N VAL A 121 -1.68 1.31 -0.90
CA VAL A 121 -1.25 0.06 -1.56
C VAL A 121 -1.90 -1.14 -0.86
N PRO A 122 -3.10 -1.55 -1.27
CA PRO A 122 -3.77 -2.70 -0.71
C PRO A 122 -3.44 -3.95 -1.53
N TYR A 123 -2.43 -4.70 -1.17
CA TYR A 123 -2.08 -5.94 -1.87
C TYR A 123 -2.19 -7.20 -1.00
N GLY A 124 -2.82 -7.11 0.14
CA GLY A 124 -3.19 -8.26 0.97
C GLY A 124 -4.07 -9.28 0.22
N THR A 125 -4.17 -10.48 0.76
CA THR A 125 -4.78 -11.61 0.03
C THR A 125 -6.30 -11.62 0.00
N ILE A 126 -6.97 -10.81 0.81
CA ILE A 126 -8.44 -10.69 0.85
C ILE A 126 -8.77 -9.24 1.16
N SER A 127 -9.91 -8.76 0.69
CA SER A 127 -10.36 -7.38 0.87
C SER A 127 -10.22 -6.90 2.32
N ALA A 128 -9.11 -6.24 2.61
CA ALA A 128 -8.77 -5.67 3.91
C ALA A 128 -9.06 -4.16 3.95
N VAL A 129 -9.68 -3.62 2.91
CA VAL A 129 -10.01 -2.20 2.78
C VAL A 129 -11.52 -2.01 2.76
N GLU A 130 -11.99 -0.92 3.33
CA GLU A 130 -13.43 -0.59 3.31
C GLU A 130 -13.94 -0.38 1.88
N ILE A 131 -15.21 -0.75 1.67
CA ILE A 131 -15.84 -0.76 0.35
C ILE A 131 -16.02 0.65 -0.23
N ASP A 132 -16.09 1.66 0.59
CA ASP A 132 -16.23 3.06 0.22
C ASP A 132 -14.88 3.78 0.02
N LEU A 133 -13.75 3.08 0.20
CA LEU A 133 -12.42 3.64 -0.02
C LEU A 133 -12.29 4.29 -1.41
N LEU A 134 -12.90 3.68 -2.44
CA LEU A 134 -12.86 4.21 -3.80
C LEU A 134 -13.55 5.57 -3.96
N ASP A 135 -14.44 5.93 -3.05
CA ASP A 135 -15.19 7.20 -3.13
C ASP A 135 -14.28 8.41 -2.78
N VAL A 136 -13.20 8.18 -2.04
CA VAL A 136 -12.24 9.21 -1.64
C VAL A 136 -10.95 9.20 -2.47
N MET A 137 -10.74 8.17 -3.31
CA MET A 137 -9.56 8.07 -4.15
C MET A 137 -9.71 8.85 -5.46
N ASP A 138 -8.75 9.73 -5.76
CA ASP A 138 -8.69 10.46 -7.03
C ASP A 138 -8.29 9.56 -8.20
N LYS A 139 -7.48 8.53 -7.93
CA LYS A 139 -6.96 7.61 -8.94
C LYS A 139 -6.82 6.20 -8.38
N VAL A 140 -7.24 5.22 -9.16
CA VAL A 140 -7.04 3.79 -8.89
C VAL A 140 -6.23 3.20 -10.03
N VAL A 141 -5.15 2.49 -9.70
CA VAL A 141 -4.27 1.83 -10.68
C VAL A 141 -4.11 0.38 -10.26
N VAL A 142 -4.19 -0.53 -11.20
CA VAL A 142 -3.92 -1.95 -11.01
C VAL A 142 -2.85 -2.40 -12.01
N ASP A 143 -2.00 -3.31 -11.61
CA ASP A 143 -0.96 -3.90 -12.45
C ASP A 143 -1.53 -4.92 -13.45
N ASP A 144 -2.45 -5.75 -13.00
CA ASP A 144 -3.18 -6.71 -13.84
C ASP A 144 -4.66 -6.75 -13.44
N TRP A 145 -5.52 -6.37 -14.38
CA TRP A 145 -6.97 -6.39 -14.16
C TRP A 145 -7.51 -7.81 -13.94
N ARG A 146 -6.95 -8.83 -14.61
CA ARG A 146 -7.42 -10.20 -14.47
C ARG A 146 -7.18 -10.71 -13.06
N GLU A 147 -6.00 -10.45 -12.51
CA GLU A 147 -5.67 -10.83 -11.13
C GLU A 147 -6.52 -10.04 -10.12
N SER A 148 -6.73 -8.76 -10.35
CA SER A 148 -7.52 -7.90 -9.46
C SER A 148 -9.02 -8.21 -9.49
N SER A 149 -9.56 -8.62 -10.65
CA SER A 149 -10.99 -8.87 -10.86
C SER A 149 -11.41 -10.33 -10.71
N SER A 150 -10.46 -11.26 -10.78
CA SER A 150 -10.73 -12.69 -10.70
C SER A 150 -9.92 -13.32 -9.56
N GLY A 151 -10.31 -14.50 -9.16
CA GLY A 151 -9.59 -15.22 -8.10
C GLY A 151 -10.15 -14.95 -6.70
N LYS A 152 -9.75 -15.84 -5.80
CA LYS A 152 -10.29 -15.92 -4.44
C LYS A 152 -9.65 -14.87 -3.49
N PHE A 153 -8.54 -14.27 -3.88
CA PHE A 153 -7.64 -13.57 -2.97
C PHE A 153 -7.31 -12.12 -3.38
N GLY A 154 -8.07 -11.53 -4.31
CA GLY A 154 -7.81 -10.16 -4.73
C GLY A 154 -8.13 -9.14 -3.62
N SER A 155 -7.22 -8.23 -3.35
CA SER A 155 -7.42 -7.17 -2.33
C SER A 155 -8.62 -6.26 -2.63
N LEU A 156 -8.93 -6.07 -3.91
CA LEU A 156 -10.07 -5.26 -4.38
C LEU A 156 -11.27 -6.10 -4.83
N ARG A 157 -11.28 -7.40 -4.57
CA ARG A 157 -12.34 -8.30 -5.04
C ARG A 157 -13.74 -7.86 -4.61
N ALA A 158 -13.93 -7.43 -3.38
CA ALA A 158 -15.23 -6.95 -2.91
C ALA A 158 -15.72 -5.72 -3.68
N HIS A 159 -14.81 -4.85 -4.12
CA HIS A 159 -15.14 -3.68 -4.94
C HIS A 159 -15.57 -4.07 -6.36
N VAL A 160 -14.95 -5.11 -6.92
CA VAL A 160 -15.35 -5.68 -8.23
C VAL A 160 -16.71 -6.36 -8.13
N ASP A 161 -16.91 -7.23 -7.14
CA ASP A 161 -18.15 -7.98 -6.95
C ASP A 161 -19.36 -7.06 -6.68
N SER A 162 -19.12 -5.91 -6.02
CA SER A 162 -20.15 -4.89 -5.80
C SER A 162 -20.38 -3.96 -7.00
N GLY A 163 -19.63 -4.12 -8.10
CA GLY A 163 -19.69 -3.25 -9.27
C GLY A 163 -19.08 -1.85 -9.07
N ARG A 164 -18.48 -1.57 -7.92
CA ARG A 164 -17.82 -0.29 -7.64
C ARG A 164 -16.51 -0.12 -8.41
N LEU A 165 -15.85 -1.20 -8.77
CA LEU A 165 -14.63 -1.22 -9.58
C LEU A 165 -14.85 -2.06 -10.83
N THR A 166 -14.69 -1.47 -12.00
CA THR A 166 -14.76 -2.11 -13.31
C THR A 166 -13.47 -1.92 -14.07
N GLN A 167 -13.26 -2.63 -15.17
CA GLN A 167 -12.07 -2.47 -16.01
C GLN A 167 -11.90 -1.03 -16.53
N GLU A 168 -12.97 -0.27 -16.63
CA GLU A 168 -12.95 1.13 -17.06
C GLU A 168 -12.67 2.11 -15.91
N SER A 169 -12.80 1.67 -14.66
CA SER A 169 -12.65 2.51 -13.47
C SER A 169 -11.20 2.94 -13.19
N PRO A 170 -10.15 2.09 -13.37
CA PRO A 170 -8.78 2.40 -12.97
C PRO A 170 -8.20 3.66 -13.57
N LEU A 171 -8.69 4.09 -14.73
CA LEU A 171 -8.17 5.25 -15.46
C LEU A 171 -9.07 6.49 -15.43
N ARG A 172 -10.25 6.46 -14.79
CA ARG A 172 -11.29 7.46 -15.02
C ARG A 172 -11.68 8.35 -13.84
N ARG A 173 -11.17 8.19 -12.65
CA ARG A 173 -11.49 9.12 -11.56
C ARG A 173 -10.44 10.22 -11.39
N VAL A 174 -10.23 10.97 -12.46
CA VAL A 174 -9.82 12.35 -12.32
C VAL A 174 -11.10 13.14 -12.04
N ARG A 175 -11.29 13.67 -10.83
CA ARG A 175 -12.30 14.72 -10.62
C ARG A 175 -12.05 15.79 -11.67
N ARG A 176 -13.08 16.16 -12.42
CA ARG A 176 -13.05 17.14 -13.52
C ARG A 176 -12.49 18.53 -13.16
N ASP A 177 -12.15 18.75 -11.91
CA ASP A 177 -11.80 20.06 -11.37
C ASP A 177 -10.30 20.27 -11.14
N ARG A 178 -9.44 19.28 -11.47
CA ARG A 178 -7.99 19.48 -11.46
C ARG A 178 -7.40 19.15 -12.82
N GLN A 179 -7.06 20.21 -13.56
CA GLN A 179 -6.07 20.10 -14.63
C GLN A 179 -4.76 19.59 -14.00
N TRP A 180 -4.38 18.38 -14.36
CA TRP A 180 -3.03 17.87 -14.10
C TRP A 180 -2.08 18.70 -14.96
N PRO A 181 -0.99 19.26 -14.42
CA PRO A 181 0.01 19.88 -15.29
C PRO A 181 0.50 18.78 -16.24
N GLU A 182 0.33 19.03 -17.54
CA GLU A 182 0.93 18.18 -18.57
C GLU A 182 2.44 18.12 -18.28
N ALA A 183 3.01 16.90 -18.26
CA ALA A 183 4.45 16.74 -18.18
C ALA A 183 5.05 17.52 -19.34
N GLY A 184 5.84 18.54 -19.04
CA GLY A 184 6.50 19.35 -20.04
C GLY A 184 7.30 18.48 -21.01
N PRO A 185 7.42 18.86 -22.29
CA PRO A 185 8.21 18.12 -23.27
C PRO A 185 9.69 18.26 -22.91
N GLY A 186 10.25 17.30 -22.17
CA GLY A 186 11.67 17.33 -21.80
C GLY A 186 12.18 16.24 -20.86
N GLU A 187 11.32 15.45 -20.24
CA GLU A 187 11.80 14.36 -19.37
C GLU A 187 11.40 12.98 -19.94
N ARG A 188 12.16 12.56 -20.94
CA ARG A 188 12.25 11.15 -21.38
C ARG A 188 13.63 10.63 -21.08
#